data_3f15ee9fd7865dbec01e41a796a6a162
#
_entry.id   3f15ee9fd7865dbec01e41a796a6a162
#
_cell.length_a   1.000
_cell.length_b   1.000
_cell.length_c   1.000
_cell.angle_alpha   90.00
_cell.angle_beta   90.00
_cell.angle_gamma   90.00
#
_symmetry.space_group_name_H-M   'P 1'
#
loop_
_entity.id
_entity.type
_entity.pdbx_description
1 polymer ?
#
loop_
_entity_poly.entity_id
_entity_poly.type
_entity_poly.pdbx_seq_one_letter_code
_entity_poly.pdbx_strand_id
1 'polypeptide(L)'
;MPAWLWAAASLADIVVRVAFGIAVFAVALKPKEGFAGRLLAALVVAMAAVLLISWQATAMPATPIEAAGAGGYLLQFLAFSALLVGSVAVVRFLSDASIWACLFCCSCGYALQNLASGASELIWVLALGTGPEAEPGRRVLFGPYTLLNFIISAILYLAVWYFFVRKSDEEGLAGVSNPAMILMMAVVILMVIGFDLVIKSLSADGISVAYVLALRSVHGFICVFTVLMEYELLINSRLAAQRDTARHVLAERQRQYLTSRQTMDAVNMRMHELRHRVFRTLSDAGTELGEETAQELLREVSVYDAVVHTGNEALDTVLSEKRLVCQDKGITLSCIADGAALGFMAGEDIYVLMGAALDEAIAASAAVTDAHRRSISVVCRRAMGTVSVHIELWGKTDFADGAIPLIAKRYGGTLSCATGEGKSRLDLLFEEPEESGK
;
A
#
# COMPACT_ATOMS: atom_id res chain seq x y z
N MET A 1 8.10 -53.17 -3.53
CA MET A 1 8.02 -52.20 -2.45
C MET A 1 6.79 -52.47 -1.62
N PRO A 2 6.80 -52.34 -0.30
CA PRO A 2 5.61 -52.50 0.55
C PRO A 2 4.54 -51.46 0.23
N ALA A 3 3.25 -51.83 0.35
CA ALA A 3 2.12 -50.97 -0.05
C ALA A 3 2.10 -49.61 0.67
N TRP A 4 2.54 -49.55 1.92
CA TRP A 4 2.62 -48.28 2.67
C TRP A 4 3.65 -47.30 2.11
N LEU A 5 4.73 -47.76 1.48
CA LEU A 5 5.71 -46.88 0.82
C LEU A 5 5.13 -46.24 -0.43
N TRP A 6 4.27 -46.96 -1.18
CA TRP A 6 3.57 -46.35 -2.33
C TRP A 6 2.52 -45.32 -1.89
N ALA A 7 1.79 -45.63 -0.81
CA ALA A 7 0.86 -44.67 -0.23
C ALA A 7 1.60 -43.40 0.28
N ALA A 8 2.75 -43.58 0.94
CA ALA A 8 3.58 -42.49 1.39
C ALA A 8 4.11 -41.63 0.25
N ALA A 9 4.57 -42.26 -0.82
CA ALA A 9 5.04 -41.52 -2.01
C ALA A 9 3.92 -40.71 -2.69
N SER A 10 2.72 -41.29 -2.80
CA SER A 10 1.56 -40.60 -3.37
C SER A 10 1.10 -39.42 -2.52
N LEU A 11 1.07 -39.60 -1.19
CA LEU A 11 0.71 -38.53 -0.26
C LEU A 11 1.78 -37.43 -0.22
N ALA A 12 3.06 -37.79 -0.25
CA ALA A 12 4.16 -36.85 -0.32
C ALA A 12 4.10 -36.01 -1.60
N ASP A 13 3.77 -36.59 -2.74
CA ASP A 13 3.61 -35.88 -4.01
C ASP A 13 2.52 -34.80 -3.92
N ILE A 14 1.37 -35.12 -3.32
CA ILE A 14 0.29 -34.14 -3.09
C ILE A 14 0.76 -33.00 -2.18
N VAL A 15 1.37 -33.35 -1.03
CA VAL A 15 1.84 -32.35 -0.06
C VAL A 15 2.89 -31.43 -0.67
N VAL A 16 3.82 -31.97 -1.46
CA VAL A 16 4.87 -31.20 -2.15
C VAL A 16 4.25 -30.23 -3.16
N ARG A 17 3.30 -30.67 -3.98
CA ARG A 17 2.64 -29.79 -4.98
C ARG A 17 1.85 -28.67 -4.32
N VAL A 18 1.11 -28.97 -3.25
CA VAL A 18 0.41 -27.96 -2.46
C VAL A 18 1.40 -26.97 -1.85
N ALA A 19 2.49 -27.48 -1.25
CA ALA A 19 3.53 -26.62 -0.66
C ALA A 19 4.17 -25.68 -1.70
N PHE A 20 4.47 -26.16 -2.91
CA PHE A 20 4.98 -25.31 -3.99
C PHE A 20 3.94 -24.27 -4.45
N GLY A 21 2.67 -24.65 -4.58
CA GLY A 21 1.60 -23.70 -4.89
C GLY A 21 1.48 -22.60 -3.85
N ILE A 22 1.56 -22.94 -2.56
CA ILE A 22 1.55 -21.97 -1.45
C ILE A 22 2.83 -21.13 -1.46
N ALA A 23 3.99 -21.72 -1.72
CA ALA A 23 5.27 -21.01 -1.74
C ALA A 23 5.30 -19.88 -2.77
N VAL A 24 4.61 -20.01 -3.91
CA VAL A 24 4.47 -18.96 -4.93
C VAL A 24 3.99 -17.66 -4.29
N PHE A 25 2.99 -17.72 -3.42
CA PHE A 25 2.41 -16.54 -2.74
C PHE A 25 3.14 -16.20 -1.44
N ALA A 26 3.60 -17.21 -0.69
CA ALA A 26 4.26 -17.03 0.60
C ALA A 26 5.66 -16.38 0.50
N VAL A 27 6.29 -16.38 -0.67
CA VAL A 27 7.56 -15.66 -0.93
C VAL A 27 7.43 -14.15 -0.69
N ALA A 28 6.23 -13.59 -0.84
CA ALA A 28 5.96 -12.18 -0.56
C ALA A 28 5.78 -11.87 0.94
N LEU A 29 5.80 -12.87 1.82
CA LEU A 29 5.69 -12.70 3.27
C LEU A 29 7.07 -12.54 3.91
N LYS A 30 7.16 -11.68 4.92
CA LYS A 30 8.39 -11.49 5.68
C LYS A 30 8.75 -12.76 6.48
N PRO A 31 9.92 -13.37 6.24
CA PRO A 31 10.33 -14.56 6.95
C PRO A 31 10.70 -14.23 8.40
N LYS A 32 10.40 -15.15 9.32
CA LYS A 32 10.85 -15.05 10.72
C LYS A 32 12.34 -15.32 10.87
N GLU A 33 12.92 -14.81 11.93
CA GLU A 33 14.30 -15.13 12.33
C GLU A 33 14.47 -16.65 12.46
N GLY A 34 15.58 -17.16 11.92
CA GLY A 34 15.84 -18.61 11.89
C GLY A 34 15.00 -19.37 10.87
N PHE A 35 14.56 -18.74 9.78
CA PHE A 35 13.71 -19.34 8.74
C PHE A 35 14.19 -20.70 8.25
N ALA A 36 15.50 -20.88 7.97
CA ALA A 36 16.05 -22.13 7.48
C ALA A 36 15.86 -23.28 8.48
N GLY A 37 16.09 -23.03 9.78
CA GLY A 37 15.88 -24.03 10.82
C GLY A 37 14.39 -24.37 11.01
N ARG A 38 13.51 -23.36 10.94
CA ARG A 38 12.05 -23.55 11.00
C ARG A 38 11.52 -24.32 9.80
N LEU A 39 12.04 -24.04 8.61
CA LEU A 39 11.69 -24.74 7.38
C LEU A 39 12.10 -26.23 7.48
N LEU A 40 13.32 -26.49 7.93
CA LEU A 40 13.79 -27.86 8.14
C LEU A 40 12.90 -28.61 9.16
N ALA A 41 12.56 -27.99 10.27
CA ALA A 41 11.67 -28.56 11.27
C ALA A 41 10.28 -28.85 10.68
N ALA A 42 9.70 -27.92 9.92
CA ALA A 42 8.41 -28.11 9.25
C ALA A 42 8.45 -29.27 8.24
N LEU A 43 9.52 -29.39 7.44
CA LEU A 43 9.72 -30.49 6.50
C LEU A 43 9.84 -31.84 7.21
N VAL A 44 10.58 -31.91 8.31
CA VAL A 44 10.73 -33.13 9.12
C VAL A 44 9.38 -33.56 9.70
N VAL A 45 8.61 -32.62 10.26
CA VAL A 45 7.28 -32.89 10.82
C VAL A 45 6.31 -33.33 9.72
N ALA A 46 6.31 -32.66 8.56
CA ALA A 46 5.47 -33.03 7.42
C ALA A 46 5.82 -34.44 6.91
N MET A 47 7.10 -34.78 6.77
CA MET A 47 7.55 -36.08 6.34
C MET A 47 7.15 -37.16 7.37
N ALA A 48 7.35 -36.89 8.66
CA ALA A 48 6.95 -37.81 9.72
C ALA A 48 5.43 -38.07 9.70
N ALA A 49 4.63 -37.02 9.50
CA ALA A 49 3.18 -37.12 9.38
C ALA A 49 2.76 -37.96 8.15
N VAL A 50 3.36 -37.75 7.00
CA VAL A 50 3.12 -38.52 5.77
C VAL A 50 3.43 -39.99 5.99
N LEU A 51 4.56 -40.31 6.59
CA LEU A 51 4.95 -41.69 6.88
C LEU A 51 4.01 -42.35 7.88
N LEU A 52 3.64 -41.65 8.96
CA LEU A 52 2.75 -42.16 9.99
C LEU A 52 1.34 -42.43 9.46
N ILE A 53 0.78 -41.49 8.71
CA ILE A 53 -0.55 -41.62 8.09
C ILE A 53 -0.55 -42.82 7.11
N SER A 54 0.49 -42.92 6.28
CA SER A 54 0.61 -44.01 5.30
C SER A 54 0.78 -45.37 5.97
N TRP A 55 1.54 -45.43 7.07
CA TRP A 55 1.67 -46.63 7.89
C TRP A 55 0.32 -47.05 8.50
N GLN A 56 -0.40 -46.11 9.12
CA GLN A 56 -1.70 -46.39 9.73
C GLN A 56 -2.74 -46.83 8.69
N ALA A 57 -2.77 -46.15 7.52
CA ALA A 57 -3.72 -46.50 6.45
C ALA A 57 -3.52 -47.93 5.91
N THR A 58 -2.31 -48.48 5.99
CA THR A 58 -2.02 -49.83 5.51
C THR A 58 -2.00 -50.87 6.61
N ALA A 59 -1.84 -50.46 7.89
CA ALA A 59 -1.86 -51.35 9.05
C ALA A 59 -3.29 -51.68 9.51
N MET A 60 -4.27 -50.83 9.22
CA MET A 60 -5.68 -51.18 9.43
C MET A 60 -6.14 -52.13 8.32
N PRO A 61 -6.90 -53.21 8.65
CA PRO A 61 -7.49 -54.07 7.63
C PRO A 61 -8.33 -53.15 6.72
N ALA A 62 -7.90 -53.09 5.47
CA ALA A 62 -8.50 -52.24 4.47
C ALA A 62 -9.99 -52.52 4.35
N THR A 63 -10.82 -51.65 4.92
CA THR A 63 -11.99 -51.26 4.16
C THR A 63 -11.43 -50.38 3.06
N PRO A 64 -11.37 -50.84 1.79
CA PRO A 64 -10.88 -50.00 0.72
C PRO A 64 -11.68 -48.72 0.80
N ILE A 65 -11.01 -47.55 0.79
CA ILE A 65 -11.69 -46.24 0.68
C ILE A 65 -12.62 -46.25 -0.54
N GLU A 66 -12.28 -47.04 -1.55
CA GLU A 66 -13.08 -47.39 -2.72
C GLU A 66 -14.38 -48.18 -2.39
N ALA A 67 -14.41 -48.94 -1.32
CA ALA A 67 -15.63 -49.68 -0.85
C ALA A 67 -16.47 -48.90 0.16
N ALA A 68 -15.98 -47.77 0.66
CA ALA A 68 -16.59 -47.01 1.76
C ALA A 68 -17.75 -46.10 1.31
N GLY A 69 -18.05 -46.01 0.00
CA GLY A 69 -19.12 -45.15 -0.50
C GLY A 69 -18.99 -43.68 -0.05
N ALA A 70 -20.10 -43.05 0.30
CA ALA A 70 -20.14 -41.63 0.72
C ALA A 70 -19.22 -41.33 1.95
N GLY A 71 -18.99 -42.29 2.83
CA GLY A 71 -18.12 -42.13 4.01
C GLY A 71 -16.63 -41.94 3.63
N GLY A 72 -16.16 -42.63 2.58
CA GLY A 72 -14.77 -42.49 2.11
C GLY A 72 -14.49 -41.11 1.53
N TYR A 73 -15.44 -40.54 0.78
CA TYR A 73 -15.30 -39.16 0.24
C TYR A 73 -15.34 -38.12 1.33
N LEU A 74 -16.19 -38.28 2.34
CA LEU A 74 -16.21 -37.39 3.50
C LEU A 74 -14.86 -37.40 4.23
N LEU A 75 -14.27 -38.56 4.42
CA LEU A 75 -12.97 -38.71 5.07
C LEU A 75 -11.87 -38.03 4.26
N GLN A 76 -11.86 -38.20 2.92
CA GLN A 76 -10.91 -37.51 2.04
C GLN A 76 -11.09 -36.00 2.10
N PHE A 77 -12.33 -35.51 2.03
CA PHE A 77 -12.64 -34.09 2.15
C PHE A 77 -12.13 -33.51 3.48
N LEU A 78 -12.37 -34.20 4.60
CA LEU A 78 -11.86 -33.80 5.90
C LEU A 78 -10.32 -33.81 5.96
N ALA A 79 -9.67 -34.79 5.33
CA ALA A 79 -8.21 -34.87 5.26
C ALA A 79 -7.61 -33.69 4.46
N PHE A 80 -8.17 -33.33 3.30
CA PHE A 80 -7.73 -32.16 2.52
C PHE A 80 -8.02 -30.85 3.24
N SER A 81 -9.15 -30.75 3.94
CA SER A 81 -9.47 -29.59 4.77
C SER A 81 -8.49 -29.44 5.94
N ALA A 82 -8.13 -30.56 6.58
CA ALA A 82 -7.11 -30.56 7.63
C ALA A 82 -5.72 -30.18 7.09
N LEU A 83 -5.38 -30.59 5.87
CA LEU A 83 -4.14 -30.19 5.20
C LEU A 83 -4.12 -28.69 4.94
N LEU A 84 -5.24 -28.08 4.55
CA LEU A 84 -5.36 -26.63 4.39
C LEU A 84 -5.08 -25.89 5.72
N VAL A 85 -5.75 -26.31 6.80
CA VAL A 85 -5.56 -25.72 8.13
C VAL A 85 -4.12 -25.90 8.61
N GLY A 86 -3.55 -27.10 8.42
CA GLY A 86 -2.15 -27.39 8.73
C GLY A 86 -1.17 -26.52 7.94
N SER A 87 -1.46 -26.26 6.66
CA SER A 87 -0.66 -25.37 5.82
C SER A 87 -0.64 -23.94 6.37
N VAL A 88 -1.78 -23.42 6.84
CA VAL A 88 -1.87 -22.09 7.47
C VAL A 88 -0.97 -22.03 8.71
N ALA A 89 -1.01 -23.07 9.56
CA ALA A 89 -0.15 -23.15 10.75
C ALA A 89 1.34 -23.16 10.37
N VAL A 90 1.72 -23.92 9.32
CA VAL A 90 3.10 -23.97 8.82
C VAL A 90 3.55 -22.62 8.29
N VAL A 91 2.76 -21.96 7.44
CA VAL A 91 3.11 -20.63 6.90
C VAL A 91 3.24 -19.60 8.02
N ARG A 92 2.36 -19.63 9.03
CA ARG A 92 2.44 -18.75 10.22
C ARG A 92 3.65 -19.05 11.10
N PHE A 93 4.10 -20.30 11.14
CA PHE A 93 5.33 -20.68 11.83
C PHE A 93 6.58 -20.15 11.12
N LEU A 94 6.56 -20.08 9.79
CA LEU A 94 7.68 -19.65 8.95
C LEU A 94 7.74 -18.12 8.75
N SER A 95 6.60 -17.42 8.77
CA SER A 95 6.50 -15.99 8.46
C SER A 95 5.99 -15.16 9.63
N ASP A 96 6.34 -13.87 9.64
CA ASP A 96 5.84 -12.88 10.61
C ASP A 96 4.63 -12.13 10.02
N ALA A 97 3.71 -12.87 9.43
CA ALA A 97 2.51 -12.34 8.82
C ALA A 97 1.27 -12.59 9.68
N SER A 98 0.19 -11.85 9.46
CA SER A 98 -1.09 -12.10 10.12
C SER A 98 -1.65 -13.47 9.73
N ILE A 99 -2.48 -14.06 10.60
CA ILE A 99 -3.15 -15.33 10.28
C ILE A 99 -3.99 -15.22 9.00
N TRP A 100 -4.55 -14.05 8.74
CA TRP A 100 -5.35 -13.75 7.55
C TRP A 100 -4.50 -13.75 6.28
N ALA A 101 -3.31 -13.16 6.31
CA ALA A 101 -2.36 -13.21 5.19
C ALA A 101 -1.87 -14.65 4.92
N CYS A 102 -1.64 -15.44 5.97
CA CYS A 102 -1.27 -16.84 5.84
C CYS A 102 -2.41 -17.66 5.21
N LEU A 103 -3.66 -17.43 5.65
CA LEU A 103 -4.84 -18.10 5.08
C LEU A 103 -5.04 -17.72 3.61
N PHE A 104 -4.85 -16.43 3.27
CA PHE A 104 -4.89 -15.96 1.90
C PHE A 104 -3.87 -16.70 1.01
N CYS A 105 -2.59 -16.73 1.41
CA CYS A 105 -1.55 -17.43 0.65
C CYS A 105 -1.85 -18.92 0.49
N CYS A 106 -2.39 -19.57 1.54
CA CYS A 106 -2.77 -20.97 1.47
C CYS A 106 -3.94 -21.18 0.52
N SER A 107 -4.99 -20.35 0.57
CA SER A 107 -6.15 -20.42 -0.33
C SER A 107 -5.73 -20.26 -1.78
N CYS A 108 -4.95 -19.20 -2.11
CA CYS A 108 -4.41 -19.00 -3.44
C CYS A 108 -3.57 -20.19 -3.93
N GLY A 109 -2.70 -20.71 -3.07
CA GLY A 109 -1.84 -21.85 -3.38
C GLY A 109 -2.63 -23.14 -3.68
N TYR A 110 -3.68 -23.39 -2.91
CA TYR A 110 -4.60 -24.50 -3.16
C TYR A 110 -5.39 -24.33 -4.46
N ALA A 111 -5.94 -23.14 -4.73
CA ALA A 111 -6.65 -22.86 -5.98
C ALA A 111 -5.72 -23.08 -7.19
N LEU A 112 -4.50 -22.57 -7.10
CA LEU A 112 -3.49 -22.71 -8.15
C LEU A 112 -3.09 -24.18 -8.38
N GLN A 113 -2.90 -24.94 -7.31
CA GLN A 113 -2.58 -26.37 -7.39
C GLN A 113 -3.74 -27.16 -8.01
N ASN A 114 -4.99 -26.88 -7.61
CA ASN A 114 -6.17 -27.51 -8.20
C ASN A 114 -6.33 -27.16 -9.68
N LEU A 115 -6.09 -25.92 -10.06
CA LEU A 115 -6.07 -25.49 -11.45
C LEU A 115 -5.04 -26.27 -12.27
N ALA A 116 -3.81 -26.39 -11.76
CA ALA A 116 -2.74 -27.10 -12.45
C ALA A 116 -3.03 -28.59 -12.60
N SER A 117 -3.55 -29.22 -11.54
CA SER A 117 -3.95 -30.64 -11.55
C SER A 117 -5.10 -30.88 -12.52
N GLY A 118 -6.14 -30.02 -12.48
CA GLY A 118 -7.29 -30.11 -13.39
C GLY A 118 -6.93 -29.89 -14.85
N ALA A 119 -6.05 -28.92 -15.14
CA ALA A 119 -5.54 -28.66 -16.49
C ALA A 119 -4.74 -29.85 -17.03
N SER A 120 -3.90 -30.47 -16.20
CA SER A 120 -3.11 -31.64 -16.57
C SER A 120 -4.00 -32.83 -16.92
N GLU A 121 -5.04 -33.06 -16.11
CA GLU A 121 -6.01 -34.14 -16.37
C GLU A 121 -6.83 -33.88 -17.62
N LEU A 122 -7.27 -32.63 -17.83
CA LEU A 122 -8.00 -32.25 -19.02
C LEU A 122 -7.17 -32.49 -20.30
N ILE A 123 -5.90 -32.09 -20.30
CA ILE A 123 -4.99 -32.28 -21.44
C ILE A 123 -4.74 -33.79 -21.67
N TRP A 124 -4.55 -34.55 -20.58
CA TRP A 124 -4.35 -35.98 -20.66
C TRP A 124 -5.54 -36.71 -21.29
N VAL A 125 -6.75 -36.40 -20.82
CA VAL A 125 -7.99 -37.01 -21.33
C VAL A 125 -8.24 -36.62 -22.79
N LEU A 126 -7.95 -35.36 -23.17
CA LEU A 126 -8.05 -34.92 -24.56
C LEU A 126 -7.07 -35.63 -25.49
N ALA A 127 -5.86 -35.91 -25.03
CA ALA A 127 -4.80 -36.52 -25.82
C ALA A 127 -5.00 -38.03 -25.99
N LEU A 128 -5.44 -38.74 -24.96
CA LEU A 128 -5.47 -40.21 -24.91
C LEU A 128 -6.87 -40.80 -24.89
N GLY A 129 -7.91 -39.99 -24.68
CA GLY A 129 -9.30 -40.47 -24.62
C GLY A 129 -9.63 -41.29 -23.38
N THR A 130 -8.68 -41.44 -22.45
CA THR A 130 -8.85 -42.21 -21.20
C THR A 130 -8.40 -41.37 -20.01
N GLY A 131 -9.08 -41.57 -18.86
CA GLY A 131 -8.66 -40.90 -17.64
C GLY A 131 -7.28 -41.40 -17.18
N PRO A 132 -6.51 -40.58 -16.44
CA PRO A 132 -5.19 -40.98 -15.92
C PRO A 132 -5.29 -42.15 -14.94
N GLU A 133 -6.49 -42.46 -14.45
CA GLU A 133 -6.79 -43.61 -13.59
C GLU A 133 -6.65 -44.96 -14.33
N ALA A 134 -6.89 -44.95 -15.64
CA ALA A 134 -6.81 -46.16 -16.48
C ALA A 134 -5.39 -46.51 -16.93
N GLU A 135 -4.37 -45.69 -16.60
CA GLU A 135 -3.01 -45.93 -17.03
C GLU A 135 -2.34 -47.04 -16.23
N PRO A 136 -1.87 -48.13 -16.89
CA PRO A 136 -1.09 -49.14 -16.23
C PRO A 136 0.28 -48.56 -15.89
N GLY A 137 0.50 -48.15 -14.68
CA GLY A 137 1.75 -47.53 -14.24
C GLY A 137 1.58 -46.16 -13.56
N ARG A 138 0.38 -45.69 -13.35
CA ARG A 138 0.08 -44.49 -12.54
C ARG A 138 0.75 -44.49 -11.17
N ARG A 139 1.06 -45.65 -10.66
CA ARG A 139 1.79 -45.86 -9.37
C ARG A 139 3.29 -45.61 -9.51
N VAL A 140 3.80 -45.22 -10.67
CA VAL A 140 5.20 -44.89 -10.88
C VAL A 140 5.42 -43.41 -10.59
N LEU A 141 6.33 -43.07 -9.67
CA LEU A 141 6.64 -41.69 -9.24
C LEU A 141 7.03 -40.78 -10.42
N PHE A 142 7.47 -41.33 -11.55
CA PHE A 142 7.90 -40.62 -12.76
C PHE A 142 7.16 -41.12 -14.00
N GLY A 143 5.87 -41.40 -13.86
CA GLY A 143 5.04 -41.76 -15.02
C GLY A 143 4.81 -40.57 -15.96
N PRO A 144 4.39 -40.84 -17.23
CA PRO A 144 4.14 -39.77 -18.22
C PRO A 144 3.14 -38.73 -17.73
N TYR A 145 2.09 -39.14 -17.04
CA TYR A 145 1.09 -38.23 -16.43
C TYR A 145 1.71 -37.34 -15.33
N THR A 146 2.57 -37.92 -14.49
CA THR A 146 3.23 -37.15 -13.42
C THR A 146 4.16 -36.09 -13.99
N LEU A 147 4.90 -36.43 -15.06
CA LEU A 147 5.75 -35.48 -15.78
C LEU A 147 4.93 -34.36 -16.44
N LEU A 148 3.83 -34.69 -17.09
CA LEU A 148 2.92 -33.70 -17.68
C LEU A 148 2.38 -32.74 -16.60
N ASN A 149 1.91 -33.28 -15.47
CA ASN A 149 1.41 -32.49 -14.35
C ASN A 149 2.50 -31.56 -13.79
N PHE A 150 3.74 -32.05 -13.64
CA PHE A 150 4.86 -31.23 -13.19
C PHE A 150 5.15 -30.07 -14.15
N ILE A 151 5.18 -30.32 -15.46
CA ILE A 151 5.43 -29.29 -16.48
C ILE A 151 4.33 -28.23 -16.46
N ILE A 152 3.07 -28.64 -16.45
CA ILE A 152 1.92 -27.71 -16.42
C ILE A 152 1.90 -26.92 -15.13
N SER A 153 2.16 -27.56 -13.98
CA SER A 153 2.27 -26.88 -12.69
C SER A 153 3.37 -25.83 -12.71
N ALA A 154 4.56 -26.17 -13.22
CA ALA A 154 5.67 -25.24 -13.31
C ALA A 154 5.35 -24.02 -14.20
N ILE A 155 4.71 -24.25 -15.35
CA ILE A 155 4.30 -23.16 -16.25
C ILE A 155 3.28 -22.25 -15.57
N LEU A 156 2.24 -22.80 -14.97
CA LEU A 156 1.19 -22.03 -14.29
C LEU A 156 1.73 -21.29 -13.06
N TYR A 157 2.57 -21.93 -12.26
CA TYR A 157 3.17 -21.29 -11.07
C TYR A 157 4.09 -20.14 -11.45
N LEU A 158 4.91 -20.30 -12.48
CA LEU A 158 5.75 -19.23 -13.00
C LEU A 158 4.93 -18.09 -13.62
N ALA A 159 3.86 -18.42 -14.36
CA ALA A 159 2.97 -17.40 -14.92
C ALA A 159 2.28 -16.59 -13.81
N VAL A 160 1.71 -17.25 -12.80
CA VAL A 160 1.06 -16.56 -11.68
C VAL A 160 2.09 -15.74 -10.89
N TRP A 161 3.26 -16.28 -10.62
CA TRP A 161 4.32 -15.52 -9.96
C TRP A 161 4.71 -14.27 -10.75
N TYR A 162 4.90 -14.38 -12.07
CA TYR A 162 5.33 -13.27 -12.91
C TYR A 162 4.27 -12.18 -13.05
N PHE A 163 3.00 -12.57 -13.30
CA PHE A 163 1.92 -11.60 -13.56
C PHE A 163 1.32 -11.01 -12.28
N PHE A 164 1.24 -11.80 -11.19
CA PHE A 164 0.51 -11.42 -9.99
C PHE A 164 1.44 -11.15 -8.79
N VAL A 165 2.30 -12.11 -8.43
CA VAL A 165 3.04 -12.05 -7.17
C VAL A 165 4.24 -11.10 -7.25
N ARG A 166 4.96 -11.06 -8.36
CA ARG A 166 6.13 -10.20 -8.54
C ARG A 166 5.84 -8.70 -8.30
N LYS A 167 4.61 -8.27 -8.54
CA LYS A 167 4.16 -6.89 -8.30
C LYS A 167 3.61 -6.68 -6.89
N SER A 168 3.58 -7.74 -6.07
CA SER A 168 3.05 -7.71 -4.72
C SER A 168 4.17 -7.43 -3.72
N ASP A 169 4.12 -6.25 -3.07
CA ASP A 169 5.03 -5.90 -1.97
C ASP A 169 4.51 -6.44 -0.64
N GLU A 170 5.40 -6.57 0.37
CA GLU A 170 5.06 -7.01 1.73
C GLU A 170 3.90 -6.18 2.34
N GLU A 171 3.87 -4.87 2.07
CA GLU A 171 2.84 -3.96 2.56
C GLU A 171 1.43 -4.28 2.03
N GLY A 172 1.35 -4.80 0.80
CA GLY A 172 0.06 -5.17 0.20
C GLY A 172 -0.61 -6.38 0.84
N LEU A 173 0.20 -7.35 1.30
CA LEU A 173 -0.29 -8.53 2.03
C LEU A 173 -0.57 -8.23 3.50
N ALA A 174 0.16 -7.30 4.12
CA ALA A 174 -0.11 -6.81 5.46
C ALA A 174 -1.47 -6.10 5.58
N GLY A 175 -1.92 -5.45 4.48
CA GLY A 175 -3.22 -4.76 4.40
C GLY A 175 -4.43 -5.68 4.25
N VAL A 176 -4.25 -6.99 4.06
CA VAL A 176 -5.36 -7.96 4.00
C VAL A 176 -5.91 -8.19 5.42
N SER A 177 -6.85 -7.35 5.82
CA SER A 177 -7.38 -7.30 7.19
C SER A 177 -8.88 -7.60 7.29
N ASN A 178 -9.59 -7.82 6.16
CA ASN A 178 -11.02 -8.10 6.20
C ASN A 178 -11.29 -9.61 6.44
N PRO A 179 -11.58 -10.02 7.69
CA PRO A 179 -11.73 -11.43 8.03
C PRO A 179 -12.93 -12.08 7.32
N ALA A 180 -14.00 -11.32 7.04
CA ALA A 180 -15.19 -11.88 6.41
C ALA A 180 -14.92 -12.28 4.95
N MET A 181 -14.14 -11.49 4.22
CA MET A 181 -13.78 -11.80 2.83
C MET A 181 -12.88 -13.03 2.75
N ILE A 182 -11.88 -13.12 3.64
CA ILE A 182 -10.92 -14.24 3.67
C ILE A 182 -11.62 -15.52 4.11
N LEU A 183 -12.56 -15.43 5.05
CA LEU A 183 -13.38 -16.57 5.42
C LEU A 183 -14.24 -17.08 4.26
N MET A 184 -14.83 -16.16 3.49
CA MET A 184 -15.58 -16.50 2.27
C MET A 184 -14.69 -17.22 1.26
N MET A 185 -13.44 -16.77 1.06
CA MET A 185 -12.46 -17.44 0.20
C MET A 185 -12.14 -18.85 0.69
N ALA A 186 -11.93 -19.04 1.99
CA ALA A 186 -11.71 -20.37 2.57
C ALA A 186 -12.89 -21.31 2.29
N VAL A 187 -14.13 -20.80 2.36
CA VAL A 187 -15.33 -21.58 2.00
C VAL A 187 -15.33 -21.95 0.51
N VAL A 188 -14.98 -21.02 -0.38
CA VAL A 188 -14.88 -21.29 -1.82
C VAL A 188 -13.83 -22.35 -2.11
N ILE A 189 -12.66 -22.31 -1.44
CA ILE A 189 -11.63 -23.34 -1.61
C ILE A 189 -12.11 -24.70 -1.13
N LEU A 190 -12.84 -24.77 -0.02
CA LEU A 190 -13.45 -26.03 0.43
C LEU A 190 -14.45 -26.57 -0.60
N MET A 191 -15.22 -25.70 -1.26
CA MET A 191 -16.09 -26.10 -2.39
C MET A 191 -15.26 -26.61 -3.58
N VAL A 192 -14.16 -25.96 -3.94
CA VAL A 192 -13.26 -26.40 -5.01
C VAL A 192 -12.69 -27.80 -4.71
N ILE A 193 -12.22 -28.03 -3.48
CA ILE A 193 -11.74 -29.35 -3.04
C ILE A 193 -12.85 -30.41 -3.12
N GLY A 194 -14.02 -30.09 -2.61
CA GLY A 194 -15.18 -31.00 -2.65
C GLY A 194 -15.59 -31.35 -4.09
N PHE A 195 -15.61 -30.36 -4.99
CA PHE A 195 -15.96 -30.58 -6.39
C PHE A 195 -14.90 -31.44 -7.12
N ASP A 196 -13.60 -31.22 -6.85
CA ASP A 196 -12.52 -32.07 -7.39
C ASP A 196 -12.68 -33.53 -6.98
N LEU A 197 -13.00 -33.77 -5.70
CA LEU A 197 -13.24 -35.13 -5.18
C LEU A 197 -14.46 -35.79 -5.85
N VAL A 198 -15.53 -35.04 -6.08
CA VAL A 198 -16.73 -35.55 -6.78
C VAL A 198 -16.36 -35.95 -8.21
N ILE A 199 -15.60 -35.14 -8.94
CA ILE A 199 -15.18 -35.47 -10.30
C ILE A 199 -14.33 -36.74 -10.31
N LYS A 200 -13.39 -36.89 -9.40
CA LYS A 200 -12.54 -38.09 -9.26
C LYS A 200 -13.37 -39.34 -8.97
N SER A 201 -14.38 -39.21 -8.09
CA SER A 201 -15.31 -40.28 -7.79
C SER A 201 -16.08 -40.74 -9.04
N LEU A 202 -16.72 -39.78 -9.71
CA LEU A 202 -17.50 -40.07 -10.90
C LEU A 202 -16.65 -40.65 -12.04
N SER A 203 -15.39 -40.22 -12.16
CA SER A 203 -14.42 -40.77 -13.12
C SER A 203 -14.07 -42.23 -12.79
N ALA A 204 -13.94 -42.56 -11.51
CA ALA A 204 -13.67 -43.92 -11.05
C ALA A 204 -14.88 -44.86 -11.30
N ASP A 205 -16.10 -44.36 -11.20
CA ASP A 205 -17.35 -45.10 -11.45
C ASP A 205 -17.64 -45.31 -12.97
N GLY A 206 -16.71 -44.90 -13.85
CA GLY A 206 -16.79 -45.19 -15.31
C GLY A 206 -17.74 -44.28 -16.09
N ILE A 207 -18.02 -43.08 -15.64
CA ILE A 207 -18.76 -42.06 -16.39
C ILE A 207 -18.11 -41.79 -17.74
N SER A 208 -18.88 -41.44 -18.73
CA SER A 208 -18.36 -41.14 -20.06
C SER A 208 -17.36 -39.99 -20.04
N VAL A 209 -16.33 -40.10 -20.87
CA VAL A 209 -15.24 -39.10 -21.01
C VAL A 209 -15.80 -37.70 -21.27
N ALA A 210 -16.88 -37.57 -22.01
CA ALA A 210 -17.53 -36.27 -22.31
C ALA A 210 -17.99 -35.54 -21.03
N TYR A 211 -18.60 -36.26 -20.08
CA TYR A 211 -19.01 -35.67 -18.80
C TYR A 211 -17.83 -35.28 -17.94
N VAL A 212 -16.78 -36.11 -17.90
CA VAL A 212 -15.54 -35.79 -17.15
C VAL A 212 -14.91 -34.51 -17.71
N LEU A 213 -14.80 -34.38 -19.03
CA LEU A 213 -14.30 -33.18 -19.69
C LEU A 213 -15.14 -31.92 -19.35
N ALA A 214 -16.48 -32.05 -19.41
CA ALA A 214 -17.38 -30.93 -19.07
C ALA A 214 -17.20 -30.51 -17.60
N LEU A 215 -17.19 -31.44 -16.65
CA LEU A 215 -17.03 -31.17 -15.23
C LEU A 215 -15.64 -30.58 -14.93
N ARG A 216 -14.57 -31.09 -15.55
CA ARG A 216 -13.20 -30.56 -15.41
C ARG A 216 -13.09 -29.14 -15.98
N SER A 217 -13.76 -28.84 -17.10
CA SER A 217 -13.80 -27.50 -17.65
C SER A 217 -14.47 -26.52 -16.68
N VAL A 218 -15.61 -26.87 -16.12
CA VAL A 218 -16.33 -26.07 -15.10
C VAL A 218 -15.45 -25.86 -13.87
N HIS A 219 -14.82 -26.93 -13.37
CA HIS A 219 -13.88 -26.84 -12.24
C HIS A 219 -12.70 -25.90 -12.52
N GLY A 220 -12.14 -26.00 -13.72
CA GLY A 220 -11.06 -25.11 -14.16
C GLY A 220 -11.49 -23.64 -14.17
N PHE A 221 -12.67 -23.32 -14.69
CA PHE A 221 -13.24 -21.97 -14.65
C PHE A 221 -13.44 -21.46 -13.22
N ILE A 222 -13.93 -22.31 -12.30
CA ILE A 222 -14.10 -21.96 -10.89
C ILE A 222 -12.72 -21.64 -10.27
N CYS A 223 -11.69 -22.46 -10.53
CA CYS A 223 -10.33 -22.21 -10.02
C CYS A 223 -9.74 -20.91 -10.56
N VAL A 224 -9.87 -20.64 -11.88
CA VAL A 224 -9.42 -19.37 -12.48
C VAL A 224 -10.14 -18.19 -11.85
N PHE A 225 -11.48 -18.28 -11.75
CA PHE A 225 -12.28 -17.23 -11.12
C PHE A 225 -11.86 -16.97 -9.68
N THR A 226 -11.59 -18.03 -8.92
CA THR A 226 -11.10 -17.91 -7.52
C THR A 226 -9.78 -17.16 -7.47
N VAL A 227 -8.79 -17.51 -8.30
CA VAL A 227 -7.49 -16.83 -8.34
C VAL A 227 -7.64 -15.35 -8.74
N LEU A 228 -8.52 -15.05 -9.71
CA LEU A 228 -8.79 -13.66 -10.12
C LEU A 228 -9.46 -12.87 -9.00
N MET A 229 -10.45 -13.44 -8.33
CA MET A 229 -11.12 -12.80 -7.18
C MET A 229 -10.15 -12.53 -6.03
N GLU A 230 -9.25 -13.47 -5.76
CA GLU A 230 -8.20 -13.32 -4.75
C GLU A 230 -7.24 -12.18 -5.11
N TYR A 231 -6.88 -12.05 -6.37
CA TYR A 231 -6.05 -10.95 -6.87
C TYR A 231 -6.76 -9.59 -6.76
N GLU A 232 -8.04 -9.50 -7.16
CA GLU A 232 -8.86 -8.29 -6.99
C GLU A 232 -8.95 -7.85 -5.53
N LEU A 233 -9.12 -8.81 -4.61
CA LEU A 233 -9.12 -8.52 -3.17
C LEU A 233 -7.81 -7.92 -2.70
N LEU A 234 -6.68 -8.44 -3.18
CA LEU A 234 -5.36 -7.92 -2.86
C LEU A 234 -5.19 -6.47 -3.36
N ILE A 235 -5.57 -6.19 -4.60
CA ILE A 235 -5.50 -4.83 -5.17
C ILE A 235 -6.40 -3.87 -4.40
N ASN A 236 -7.64 -4.26 -4.14
CA ASN A 236 -8.60 -3.41 -3.44
C ASN A 236 -8.15 -3.09 -2.01
N SER A 237 -7.55 -4.05 -1.29
CA SER A 237 -7.00 -3.82 0.04
C SER A 237 -5.84 -2.82 0.03
N ARG A 238 -4.96 -2.89 -0.98
CA ARG A 238 -3.86 -1.93 -1.18
C ARG A 238 -4.37 -0.51 -1.44
N LEU A 239 -5.30 -0.38 -2.38
CA LEU A 239 -5.90 0.91 -2.70
C LEU A 239 -6.62 1.52 -1.50
N ALA A 240 -7.28 0.70 -0.67
CA ALA A 240 -7.89 1.15 0.57
C ALA A 240 -6.84 1.67 1.56
N ALA A 241 -5.76 0.93 1.81
CA ALA A 241 -4.67 1.34 2.68
C ALA A 241 -4.02 2.65 2.22
N GLN A 242 -3.73 2.79 0.92
CA GLN A 242 -3.18 4.02 0.35
C GLN A 242 -4.15 5.22 0.50
N ARG A 243 -5.45 5.01 0.28
CA ARG A 243 -6.47 6.04 0.48
C ARG A 243 -6.55 6.49 1.93
N ASP A 244 -6.50 5.56 2.88
CA ASP A 244 -6.56 5.88 4.30
C ASP A 244 -5.32 6.65 4.75
N THR A 245 -4.12 6.26 4.30
CA THR A 245 -2.88 7.01 4.54
C THR A 245 -2.97 8.43 3.97
N ALA A 246 -3.43 8.58 2.71
CA ALA A 246 -3.59 9.89 2.10
C ALA A 246 -4.61 10.76 2.85
N ARG A 247 -5.73 10.18 3.31
CA ARG A 247 -6.74 10.88 4.13
C ARG A 247 -6.18 11.34 5.46
N HIS A 248 -5.38 10.52 6.14
CA HIS A 248 -4.74 10.90 7.40
C HIS A 248 -3.78 12.07 7.22
N VAL A 249 -2.95 12.03 6.15
CA VAL A 249 -2.03 13.14 5.85
C VAL A 249 -2.80 14.43 5.56
N LEU A 250 -3.86 14.37 4.77
CA LEU A 250 -4.70 15.55 4.49
C LEU A 250 -5.37 16.09 5.75
N ALA A 251 -5.96 15.23 6.59
CA ALA A 251 -6.60 15.65 7.83
C ALA A 251 -5.60 16.29 8.80
N GLU A 252 -4.37 15.77 8.88
CA GLU A 252 -3.32 16.35 9.72
C GLU A 252 -2.88 17.73 9.22
N ARG A 253 -2.71 17.91 7.89
CA ARG A 253 -2.42 19.21 7.28
C ARG A 253 -3.51 20.23 7.53
N GLN A 254 -4.76 19.82 7.42
CA GLN A 254 -5.90 20.68 7.73
C GLN A 254 -5.93 21.11 9.20
N ARG A 255 -5.66 20.18 10.12
CA ARG A 255 -5.53 20.52 11.54
C ARG A 255 -4.41 21.49 11.81
N GLN A 256 -3.24 21.28 11.20
CA GLN A 256 -2.09 22.15 11.33
C GLN A 256 -2.42 23.59 10.86
N TYR A 257 -3.08 23.70 9.71
CA TYR A 257 -3.55 25.00 9.19
C TYR A 257 -4.49 25.72 10.18
N LEU A 258 -5.53 25.01 10.67
CA LEU A 258 -6.49 25.60 11.61
C LEU A 258 -5.83 26.00 12.93
N THR A 259 -4.90 25.21 13.45
CA THR A 259 -4.16 25.51 14.67
C THR A 259 -3.26 26.72 14.49
N SER A 260 -2.53 26.80 13.36
CA SER A 260 -1.67 27.93 13.04
C SER A 260 -2.48 29.21 12.91
N ARG A 261 -3.61 29.17 12.20
CA ARG A 261 -4.54 30.28 12.08
C ARG A 261 -5.04 30.76 13.44
N GLN A 262 -5.52 29.87 14.31
CA GLN A 262 -5.98 30.25 15.66
C GLN A 262 -4.87 30.87 16.51
N THR A 263 -3.65 30.35 16.37
CA THR A 263 -2.49 30.89 17.09
C THR A 263 -2.17 32.32 16.60
N MET A 264 -2.19 32.56 15.29
CA MET A 264 -1.98 33.88 14.71
C MET A 264 -3.05 34.88 15.10
N ASP A 265 -4.33 34.49 15.09
CA ASP A 265 -5.42 35.32 15.56
C ASP A 265 -5.24 35.72 17.03
N ALA A 266 -4.83 34.79 17.89
CA ALA A 266 -4.55 35.04 19.29
C ALA A 266 -3.35 36.00 19.51
N VAL A 267 -2.27 35.82 18.71
CA VAL A 267 -1.10 36.72 18.72
C VAL A 267 -1.50 38.11 18.27
N ASN A 268 -2.26 38.22 17.18
CA ASN A 268 -2.72 39.48 16.63
C ASN A 268 -3.59 40.25 17.66
N MET A 269 -4.52 39.56 18.32
CA MET A 269 -5.37 40.16 19.36
C MET A 269 -4.53 40.68 20.53
N ARG A 270 -3.56 39.89 21.01
CA ARG A 270 -2.66 40.32 22.10
C ARG A 270 -1.79 41.50 21.69
N MET A 271 -1.27 41.52 20.47
CA MET A 271 -0.47 42.64 19.96
C MET A 271 -1.28 43.91 19.82
N HIS A 272 -2.53 43.81 19.35
CA HIS A 272 -3.43 44.95 19.29
C HIS A 272 -3.73 45.51 20.71
N GLU A 273 -3.95 44.64 21.69
CA GLU A 273 -4.16 45.02 23.09
C GLU A 273 -2.90 45.69 23.71
N LEU A 274 -1.70 45.11 23.44
CA LEU A 274 -0.42 45.69 23.90
C LEU A 274 -0.21 47.08 23.29
N ARG A 275 -0.44 47.26 21.99
CA ARG A 275 -0.34 48.56 21.31
C ARG A 275 -1.27 49.60 21.96
N HIS A 276 -2.52 49.24 22.24
CA HIS A 276 -3.46 50.11 22.92
C HIS A 276 -3.03 50.48 24.35
N ARG A 277 -2.43 49.53 25.11
CA ARG A 277 -1.89 49.80 26.43
C ARG A 277 -0.72 50.75 26.38
N VAL A 278 0.26 50.47 25.48
CA VAL A 278 1.43 51.34 25.26
C VAL A 278 0.98 52.79 24.89
N PHE A 279 0.06 52.89 23.92
CA PHE A 279 -0.49 54.21 23.54
C PHE A 279 -1.15 54.95 24.71
N ARG A 280 -1.96 54.28 25.53
CA ARG A 280 -2.57 54.90 26.73
C ARG A 280 -1.50 55.33 27.74
N THR A 281 -0.53 54.47 28.04
CA THR A 281 0.52 54.79 29.00
C THR A 281 1.37 55.97 28.54
N LEU A 282 1.69 56.05 27.24
CA LEU A 282 2.40 57.18 26.66
C LEU A 282 1.53 58.47 26.68
N SER A 283 0.23 58.35 26.48
CA SER A 283 -0.71 59.49 26.53
C SER A 283 -0.92 59.99 27.95
N ASP A 284 -0.95 59.09 28.95
CA ASP A 284 -1.14 59.45 30.34
C ASP A 284 0.14 59.95 31.02
N ALA A 285 1.32 59.60 30.53
CA ALA A 285 2.62 59.98 31.08
C ALA A 285 3.06 61.40 30.66
N GLY A 286 2.26 62.12 29.91
CA GLY A 286 2.36 63.48 29.49
C GLY A 286 3.68 64.22 29.81
N THR A 287 4.57 64.42 28.80
CA THR A 287 5.73 65.30 28.80
C THR A 287 7.00 64.85 29.57
N GLU A 288 7.00 63.75 30.29
CA GLU A 288 8.20 63.31 31.02
C GLU A 288 9.06 62.25 30.26
N LEU A 289 8.53 61.57 29.28
CA LEU A 289 9.33 60.73 28.39
C LEU A 289 9.69 61.51 27.14
N GLY A 290 10.97 61.66 26.88
CA GLY A 290 11.46 62.32 25.67
C GLY A 290 10.88 61.69 24.41
N GLU A 291 10.49 62.50 23.43
CA GLU A 291 9.85 62.11 22.19
C GLU A 291 10.62 61.00 21.45
N GLU A 292 11.93 60.91 21.66
CA GLU A 292 12.87 59.93 21.12
C GLU A 292 12.67 58.54 21.74
N THR A 293 12.43 58.47 23.07
CA THR A 293 12.18 57.17 23.80
C THR A 293 10.82 56.62 23.48
N ALA A 294 9.82 57.49 23.28
CA ALA A 294 8.48 57.11 22.87
C ALA A 294 8.44 56.59 21.41
N GLN A 295 9.23 57.19 20.54
CA GLN A 295 9.39 56.72 19.13
C GLN A 295 10.18 55.38 19.10
N GLU A 296 11.18 55.18 19.96
CA GLU A 296 11.95 53.94 20.02
C GLU A 296 11.09 52.79 20.54
N LEU A 297 10.29 52.98 21.57
CA LEU A 297 9.28 52.03 22.09
C LEU A 297 8.22 51.69 21.04
N LEU A 298 7.73 52.70 20.33
CA LEU A 298 6.79 52.49 19.20
C LEU A 298 7.43 51.74 18.06
N ARG A 299 8.74 51.96 17.78
CA ARG A 299 9.50 51.18 16.81
C ARG A 299 9.69 49.71 17.23
N GLU A 300 10.05 49.46 18.49
CA GLU A 300 10.15 48.09 19.01
C GLU A 300 8.81 47.35 18.99
N VAL A 301 7.71 48.02 19.32
CA VAL A 301 6.36 47.45 19.22
C VAL A 301 5.93 47.25 17.78
N SER A 302 6.34 48.13 16.86
CA SER A 302 6.03 48.01 15.43
C SER A 302 6.85 46.91 14.73
N VAL A 303 8.03 46.58 15.24
CA VAL A 303 8.81 45.41 14.78
C VAL A 303 8.05 44.10 14.99
N TYR A 304 7.18 44.04 15.99
CA TYR A 304 6.26 42.94 16.24
C TYR A 304 4.95 43.02 15.41
N ASP A 305 4.78 44.02 14.54
CA ASP A 305 3.67 44.07 13.58
C ASP A 305 3.95 43.03 12.45
N ALA A 306 4.09 41.77 12.89
CA ALA A 306 4.42 40.63 12.03
C ALA A 306 3.26 40.26 11.10
N VAL A 307 2.13 40.93 11.23
CA VAL A 307 0.91 40.65 10.47
C VAL A 307 1.08 41.16 9.06
N VAL A 308 1.10 40.25 8.12
CA VAL A 308 1.06 40.56 6.70
C VAL A 308 -0.39 40.64 6.27
N HIS A 309 -0.81 41.70 5.59
CA HIS A 309 -2.13 41.87 5.02
C HIS A 309 -2.03 41.91 3.50
N THR A 310 -2.31 40.78 2.85
CA THR A 310 -2.29 40.65 1.40
C THR A 310 -3.68 40.65 0.77
N GLY A 311 -4.73 40.55 1.60
CA GLY A 311 -6.10 40.36 1.15
C GLY A 311 -6.52 38.90 0.98
N ASN A 312 -5.65 37.95 1.38
CA ASN A 312 -5.97 36.53 1.44
C ASN A 312 -5.57 35.96 2.79
N GLU A 313 -6.56 35.52 3.57
CA GLU A 313 -6.39 35.07 4.94
C GLU A 313 -5.39 33.91 5.10
N ALA A 314 -5.38 32.95 4.17
CA ALA A 314 -4.45 31.81 4.20
C ALA A 314 -3.00 32.25 3.92
N LEU A 315 -2.82 33.17 2.95
CA LEU A 315 -1.51 33.72 2.63
C LEU A 315 -1.01 34.61 3.77
N ASP A 316 -1.87 35.40 4.39
CA ASP A 316 -1.57 36.26 5.53
C ASP A 316 -1.10 35.41 6.73
N THR A 317 -1.79 34.29 6.99
CA THR A 317 -1.45 33.36 8.06
C THR A 317 -0.05 32.77 7.86
N VAL A 318 0.21 32.19 6.70
CA VAL A 318 1.51 31.54 6.44
C VAL A 318 2.68 32.52 6.39
N LEU A 319 2.49 33.69 5.77
CA LEU A 319 3.53 34.73 5.71
C LEU A 319 3.84 35.30 7.09
N SER A 320 2.83 35.51 7.94
CA SER A 320 3.02 35.99 9.32
C SER A 320 3.78 34.95 10.15
N GLU A 321 3.38 33.67 10.07
CA GLU A 321 4.09 32.58 10.74
C GLU A 321 5.57 32.49 10.32
N LYS A 322 5.83 32.47 9.00
CA LYS A 322 7.19 32.34 8.48
C LYS A 322 8.03 33.59 8.72
N ARG A 323 7.44 34.76 8.81
CA ARG A 323 8.12 35.99 9.21
C ARG A 323 8.71 35.93 10.62
N LEU A 324 7.94 35.35 11.58
CA LEU A 324 8.45 35.12 12.93
C LEU A 324 9.64 34.15 12.95
N VAL A 325 9.54 33.05 12.19
CA VAL A 325 10.63 32.08 12.04
C VAL A 325 11.87 32.71 11.40
N CYS A 326 11.69 33.58 10.39
CA CYS A 326 12.77 34.31 9.76
C CYS A 326 13.48 35.25 10.74
N GLN A 327 12.71 35.99 11.54
CA GLN A 327 13.24 36.90 12.59
C GLN A 327 14.13 36.13 13.59
N ASP A 328 13.63 35.00 14.10
CA ASP A 328 14.37 34.15 15.05
C ASP A 328 15.72 33.65 14.46
N LYS A 329 15.74 33.40 13.14
CA LYS A 329 16.94 32.93 12.41
C LYS A 329 17.80 34.06 11.81
N GLY A 330 17.46 35.32 12.05
CA GLY A 330 18.18 36.47 11.49
C GLY A 330 18.07 36.55 9.96
N ILE A 331 16.94 36.17 9.40
CA ILE A 331 16.66 36.23 7.95
C ILE A 331 15.70 37.39 7.67
N THR A 332 16.00 38.22 6.67
CA THR A 332 15.11 39.29 6.24
C THR A 332 14.08 38.74 5.24
N LEU A 333 12.80 38.69 5.63
CA LEU A 333 11.71 38.34 4.73
C LEU A 333 11.04 39.63 4.19
N SER A 334 11.15 39.87 2.89
CA SER A 334 10.42 40.93 2.19
C SER A 334 9.25 40.32 1.40
N CYS A 335 8.08 40.95 1.48
CA CYS A 335 6.89 40.48 0.80
C CYS A 335 6.15 41.61 0.10
N ILE A 336 5.86 41.45 -1.20
CA ILE A 336 4.97 42.29 -1.99
C ILE A 336 3.93 41.34 -2.61
N ALA A 337 2.75 41.23 -1.98
CA ALA A 337 1.79 40.24 -2.41
C ALA A 337 0.38 40.83 -2.56
N ASP A 338 -0.22 40.59 -3.70
CA ASP A 338 -1.65 40.71 -3.95
C ASP A 338 -2.27 39.34 -3.67
N GLY A 339 -2.68 39.09 -2.43
CA GLY A 339 -3.25 37.81 -2.03
C GLY A 339 -4.62 37.51 -2.61
N ALA A 340 -5.37 38.57 -2.99
CA ALA A 340 -6.65 38.42 -3.68
C ALA A 340 -6.49 37.70 -5.02
N ALA A 341 -5.32 37.83 -5.67
CA ALA A 341 -4.99 37.09 -6.89
C ALA A 341 -5.03 35.57 -6.74
N LEU A 342 -4.81 35.04 -5.54
CA LEU A 342 -4.85 33.59 -5.24
C LEU A 342 -6.25 33.10 -4.83
N GLY A 343 -7.29 33.93 -4.95
CA GLY A 343 -8.66 33.57 -4.55
C GLY A 343 -9.27 32.37 -5.28
N PHE A 344 -8.68 31.93 -6.38
CA PHE A 344 -9.09 30.70 -7.11
C PHE A 344 -8.60 29.41 -6.44
N MET A 345 -7.66 29.48 -5.51
CA MET A 345 -7.13 28.35 -4.78
C MET A 345 -7.83 28.19 -3.43
N ALA A 346 -7.98 26.95 -2.97
CA ALA A 346 -8.42 26.66 -1.61
C ALA A 346 -7.38 27.18 -0.61
N GLY A 347 -7.85 27.78 0.51
CA GLY A 347 -6.96 28.35 1.52
C GLY A 347 -5.96 27.33 2.10
N GLU A 348 -6.38 26.09 2.27
CA GLU A 348 -5.52 24.98 2.71
C GLU A 348 -4.39 24.70 1.73
N ASP A 349 -4.67 24.73 0.43
CA ASP A 349 -3.67 24.51 -0.61
C ASP A 349 -2.68 25.67 -0.71
N ILE A 350 -3.16 26.93 -0.53
CA ILE A 350 -2.29 28.13 -0.43
C ILE A 350 -1.34 27.98 0.77
N TYR A 351 -1.88 27.61 1.94
CA TYR A 351 -1.08 27.44 3.15
C TYR A 351 -0.01 26.37 2.99
N VAL A 352 -0.36 25.20 2.40
CA VAL A 352 0.59 24.10 2.17
C VAL A 352 1.63 24.48 1.12
N LEU A 353 1.24 25.08 0.00
CA LEU A 353 2.12 25.49 -1.10
C LEU A 353 3.15 26.52 -0.61
N MET A 354 2.67 27.61 -0.04
CA MET A 354 3.52 28.70 0.43
C MET A 354 4.33 28.31 1.66
N GLY A 355 3.75 27.49 2.54
CA GLY A 355 4.43 26.94 3.71
C GLY A 355 5.64 26.09 3.31
N ALA A 356 5.44 25.14 2.41
CA ALA A 356 6.53 24.28 1.91
C ALA A 356 7.63 25.10 1.21
N ALA A 357 7.23 26.01 0.32
CA ALA A 357 8.18 26.84 -0.42
C ALA A 357 9.01 27.75 0.52
N LEU A 358 8.37 28.34 1.52
CA LEU A 358 9.06 29.19 2.50
C LEU A 358 9.91 28.39 3.49
N ASP A 359 9.51 27.16 3.87
CA ASP A 359 10.31 26.31 4.74
C ASP A 359 11.64 25.92 4.06
N GLU A 360 11.59 25.54 2.78
CA GLU A 360 12.79 25.29 1.98
C GLU A 360 13.65 26.53 1.81
N ALA A 361 13.03 27.68 1.52
CA ALA A 361 13.73 28.94 1.40
C ALA A 361 14.42 29.35 2.71
N ILE A 362 13.75 29.19 3.84
CA ILE A 362 14.31 29.48 5.18
C ILE A 362 15.47 28.54 5.51
N ALA A 363 15.32 27.24 5.23
CA ALA A 363 16.39 26.28 5.46
C ALA A 363 17.64 26.59 4.64
N ALA A 364 17.48 26.91 3.35
CA ALA A 364 18.56 27.28 2.46
C ALA A 364 19.21 28.61 2.84
N SER A 365 18.42 29.65 3.17
CA SER A 365 18.93 30.96 3.57
C SER A 365 19.65 30.92 4.92
N ALA A 366 19.18 30.11 5.87
CA ALA A 366 19.83 29.93 7.17
C ALA A 366 21.24 29.31 7.05
N ALA A 367 21.47 28.48 6.02
CA ALA A 367 22.77 27.87 5.73
C ALA A 367 23.80 28.84 5.14
N VAL A 368 23.40 30.06 4.72
CA VAL A 368 24.31 31.07 4.18
C VAL A 368 25.18 31.65 5.30
N THR A 369 26.49 31.62 5.11
CA THR A 369 27.48 32.07 6.11
C THR A 369 27.43 33.57 6.37
N ASP A 370 27.20 34.36 5.30
CA ASP A 370 27.12 35.82 5.37
C ASP A 370 25.74 36.26 5.85
N ALA A 371 25.63 36.73 7.08
CA ALA A 371 24.37 37.18 7.69
C ALA A 371 23.67 38.32 6.89
N HIS A 372 24.45 39.19 6.24
CA HIS A 372 23.88 40.30 5.44
C HIS A 372 23.21 39.84 4.16
N ARG A 373 23.50 38.60 3.70
CA ARG A 373 22.87 38.00 2.53
C ARG A 373 21.67 37.10 2.88
N ARG A 374 21.36 36.89 4.14
CA ARG A 374 20.22 36.11 4.57
C ARG A 374 18.93 36.86 4.29
N SER A 375 18.44 36.76 3.06
CA SER A 375 17.19 37.40 2.66
C SER A 375 16.36 36.52 1.73
N ILE A 376 15.03 36.62 1.92
CA ILE A 376 14.02 35.95 1.14
C ILE A 376 13.06 37.03 0.62
N SER A 377 12.81 37.05 -0.67
CA SER A 377 11.83 37.98 -1.33
C SER A 377 10.68 37.14 -1.88
N VAL A 378 9.46 37.54 -1.51
CA VAL A 378 8.21 36.95 -2.03
C VAL A 378 7.45 38.02 -2.79
N VAL A 379 7.13 37.73 -4.04
CA VAL A 379 6.30 38.58 -4.87
C VAL A 379 5.13 37.76 -5.40
N CYS A 380 3.91 38.20 -5.11
CA CYS A 380 2.69 37.62 -5.67
C CYS A 380 1.91 38.72 -6.37
N ARG A 381 1.62 38.56 -7.66
CA ARG A 381 0.91 39.57 -8.43
C ARG A 381 0.08 38.97 -9.55
N ARG A 382 -0.98 39.68 -9.89
CA ARG A 382 -1.79 39.43 -11.09
C ARG A 382 -1.36 40.35 -12.21
N ALA A 383 -1.14 39.81 -13.40
CA ALA A 383 -0.84 40.60 -14.60
C ALA A 383 -1.33 39.83 -15.83
N MET A 384 -2.05 40.54 -16.72
CA MET A 384 -2.47 40.02 -18.04
C MET A 384 -3.14 38.64 -18.02
N GLY A 385 -4.07 38.41 -17.08
CA GLY A 385 -4.77 37.10 -16.96
C GLY A 385 -3.92 35.98 -16.40
N THR A 386 -2.74 36.31 -15.84
CA THR A 386 -1.85 35.32 -15.19
C THR A 386 -1.55 35.77 -13.78
N VAL A 387 -1.59 34.82 -12.85
CA VAL A 387 -1.14 34.98 -11.46
C VAL A 387 0.25 34.41 -11.34
N SER A 388 1.21 35.21 -10.87
CA SER A 388 2.58 34.78 -10.63
C SER A 388 2.95 34.86 -9.16
N VAL A 389 3.56 33.79 -8.67
CA VAL A 389 4.21 33.76 -7.36
C VAL A 389 5.70 33.53 -7.58
N HIS A 390 6.50 34.47 -7.08
CA HIS A 390 7.94 34.48 -7.26
C HIS A 390 8.60 34.52 -5.89
N ILE A 391 9.50 33.56 -5.62
CA ILE A 391 10.30 33.51 -4.40
C ILE A 391 11.77 33.48 -4.78
N GLU A 392 12.54 34.49 -4.34
CA GLU A 392 13.98 34.57 -4.53
C GLU A 392 14.67 34.59 -3.17
N LEU A 393 15.77 33.86 -3.06
CA LEU A 393 16.58 33.76 -1.83
C LEU A 393 18.06 33.64 -2.12
N TRP A 394 18.88 34.05 -1.16
CA TRP A 394 20.28 33.61 -1.10
C TRP A 394 20.37 32.23 -0.46
N GLY A 395 21.06 31.31 -1.12
CA GLY A 395 21.16 29.90 -0.74
C GLY A 395 20.85 28.98 -1.91
N LYS A 396 21.21 27.71 -1.80
CA LYS A 396 20.92 26.70 -2.84
C LYS A 396 19.82 25.78 -2.34
N THR A 397 18.71 25.72 -3.06
CA THR A 397 17.63 24.77 -2.84
C THR A 397 16.98 24.39 -4.18
N ASP A 398 16.39 23.21 -4.20
CA ASP A 398 15.59 22.73 -5.33
C ASP A 398 14.15 22.56 -4.85
N PHE A 399 13.26 23.37 -5.39
CA PHE A 399 11.83 23.37 -5.07
C PHE A 399 11.05 22.29 -5.84
N ALA A 400 11.72 21.38 -6.55
CA ALA A 400 11.09 20.41 -7.44
C ALA A 400 10.42 19.23 -6.70
N ASP A 401 10.71 19.05 -5.42
CA ASP A 401 10.19 17.94 -4.65
C ASP A 401 9.00 18.30 -3.74
N GLY A 402 8.23 17.29 -3.36
CA GLY A 402 7.19 17.41 -2.35
C GLY A 402 5.84 17.97 -2.81
N ALA A 403 5.23 18.84 -1.99
CA ALA A 403 3.87 19.34 -2.18
C ALA A 403 3.77 20.43 -3.27
N ILE A 404 4.87 21.16 -3.53
CA ILE A 404 4.88 22.31 -4.44
C ILE A 404 4.45 21.93 -5.86
N PRO A 405 5.11 20.96 -6.55
CA PRO A 405 4.72 20.58 -7.90
C PRO A 405 3.33 19.95 -7.96
N LEU A 406 2.91 19.23 -6.92
CA LEU A 406 1.61 18.56 -6.87
C LEU A 406 0.46 19.60 -6.83
N ILE A 407 0.60 20.62 -5.98
CA ILE A 407 -0.42 21.68 -5.85
C ILE A 407 -0.40 22.57 -7.08
N ALA A 408 0.79 22.97 -7.57
CA ALA A 408 0.89 23.76 -8.79
C ALA A 408 0.15 23.08 -9.96
N LYS A 409 0.39 21.77 -10.16
CA LYS A 409 -0.28 20.98 -11.21
C LYS A 409 -1.80 20.86 -11.00
N ARG A 410 -2.26 20.77 -9.74
CA ARG A 410 -3.71 20.70 -9.42
C ARG A 410 -4.47 21.91 -9.94
N TYR A 411 -3.84 23.08 -9.89
CA TYR A 411 -4.42 24.35 -10.34
C TYR A 411 -3.95 24.78 -11.74
N GLY A 412 -3.45 23.84 -12.56
CA GLY A 412 -3.00 24.10 -13.93
C GLY A 412 -1.77 25.00 -14.03
N GLY A 413 -1.04 25.17 -12.91
CA GLY A 413 0.13 26.04 -12.87
C GLY A 413 1.39 25.38 -13.41
N THR A 414 2.30 26.22 -13.90
CA THR A 414 3.66 25.84 -14.29
C THR A 414 4.65 26.24 -13.21
N LEU A 415 5.61 25.36 -12.94
CA LEU A 415 6.68 25.56 -11.95
C LEU A 415 8.01 25.65 -12.69
N SER A 416 8.80 26.66 -12.37
CA SER A 416 10.16 26.85 -12.85
C SER A 416 11.09 27.15 -11.68
N CYS A 417 12.19 26.43 -11.61
CA CYS A 417 13.23 26.63 -10.60
C CYS A 417 14.54 27.00 -11.28
N ALA A 418 15.23 27.99 -10.76
CA ALA A 418 16.54 28.41 -11.26
C ALA A 418 17.51 28.56 -10.07
N THR A 419 18.71 28.01 -10.21
CA THR A 419 19.79 28.19 -9.23
C THR A 419 21.03 28.71 -9.93
N GLY A 420 21.56 29.86 -9.48
CA GLY A 420 22.74 30.52 -10.09
C GLY A 420 23.34 31.57 -9.16
N GLU A 421 24.64 31.78 -9.24
CA GLU A 421 25.38 32.80 -8.47
C GLU A 421 25.13 32.81 -6.95
N GLY A 422 24.83 31.62 -6.36
CA GLY A 422 24.54 31.49 -4.94
C GLY A 422 23.10 31.86 -4.54
N LYS A 423 22.22 32.13 -5.51
CA LYS A 423 20.80 32.35 -5.29
C LYS A 423 19.97 31.20 -5.86
N SER A 424 18.81 31.00 -5.28
CA SER A 424 17.74 30.14 -5.83
C SER A 424 16.48 30.96 -6.04
N ARG A 425 15.73 30.57 -7.04
CA ARG A 425 14.49 31.22 -7.45
C ARG A 425 13.44 30.19 -7.82
N LEU A 426 12.24 30.39 -7.29
CA LEU A 426 11.03 29.66 -7.63
C LEU A 426 10.07 30.61 -8.33
N ASP A 427 9.60 30.21 -9.50
CA ASP A 427 8.53 30.89 -10.24
C ASP A 427 7.35 29.91 -10.39
N LEU A 428 6.18 30.30 -9.92
CA LEU A 428 4.92 29.65 -10.14
C LEU A 428 4.02 30.55 -10.97
N LEU A 429 3.49 30.04 -12.07
CA LEU A 429 2.60 30.76 -12.96
C LEU A 429 1.29 29.97 -13.07
N PHE A 430 0.16 30.68 -12.85
CA PHE A 430 -1.18 30.14 -12.96
C PHE A 430 -1.96 30.95 -13.98
N GLU A 431 -2.64 30.28 -14.89
CA GLU A 431 -3.63 30.94 -15.75
C GLU A 431 -4.86 31.25 -14.90
N GLU A 432 -5.34 32.49 -15.00
CA GLU A 432 -6.57 32.87 -14.28
C GLU A 432 -7.74 32.06 -14.85
N PRO A 433 -8.51 31.32 -14.03
CA PRO A 433 -9.72 30.70 -14.54
C PRO A 433 -10.63 31.76 -15.12
N GLU A 434 -11.05 31.60 -16.38
CA GLU A 434 -12.10 32.46 -16.96
C GLU A 434 -13.26 32.48 -15.99
N GLU A 435 -13.66 33.65 -15.49
CA GLU A 435 -14.88 33.80 -14.71
C GLU A 435 -16.01 33.23 -15.57
N SER A 436 -16.43 32.02 -15.29
CA SER A 436 -17.65 31.46 -15.87
C SER A 436 -18.78 32.38 -15.40
N GLY A 437 -19.17 33.27 -16.30
CA GLY A 437 -20.19 34.29 -16.08
C GLY A 437 -21.42 33.64 -15.42
N LYS A 438 -21.79 34.19 -14.26
CA LYS A 438 -23.08 33.99 -13.64
C LYS A 438 -24.16 34.68 -14.48
#